data_9aca098e01158726eb070f5692c114a2
#
_entry.id   9aca098e01158726eb070f5692c114a2
#
_cell.length_a   1.000
_cell.length_b   1.000
_cell.length_c   1.000
_cell.angle_alpha   90.00
_cell.angle_beta   90.00
_cell.angle_gamma   90.00
#
_symmetry.space_group_name_H-M   'P 1'
#
loop_
_entity.id
_entity.type
_entity.pdbx_description
1 polymer ?
#
loop_
_entity_poly.entity_id
_entity_poly.type
_entity_poly.pdbx_seq_one_letter_code
_entity_poly.pdbx_strand_id
1 'polypeptide(L)'
;MKPLLRAVLLIDAVLLAAFGVLFVLTPWKALYDALQLVTVDPAMVGQAFGIALLGLAWLSVHAAFNGDLTAGVARAVGHVNWLTGVVMLVWLLAVRSPQLSSFGQFVSVVAGAVLLVIGFGGVRLAAAVRRREKKAQAADARGASKRAAQPVMEPPAAARIEPGVSRVSTAPGAPAAASAARAAP
;
A
#
# COMPACT_ATOMS: atom_id res chain seq x y z
N MET A 1 4.99 -11.82 -7.99
CA MET A 1 4.45 -11.82 -6.62
C MET A 1 3.60 -10.60 -6.27
N LYS A 2 3.88 -9.41 -6.82
CA LYS A 2 3.00 -8.22 -6.64
C LYS A 2 1.53 -8.47 -7.05
N PRO A 3 1.21 -9.19 -8.16
CA PRO A 3 -0.19 -9.43 -8.53
C PRO A 3 -0.94 -10.31 -7.52
N LEU A 4 -0.30 -11.32 -6.93
CA LEU A 4 -0.94 -12.15 -5.90
C LEU A 4 -1.29 -11.35 -4.64
N LEU A 5 -0.39 -10.45 -4.22
CA LEU A 5 -0.64 -9.59 -3.07
C LEU A 5 -1.80 -8.62 -3.33
N ARG A 6 -1.91 -8.09 -4.55
CA ARG A 6 -3.04 -7.25 -4.97
C ARG A 6 -4.35 -8.04 -4.99
N ALA A 7 -4.32 -9.28 -5.49
CA ALA A 7 -5.50 -10.14 -5.49
C ALA A 7 -5.99 -10.42 -4.07
N VAL A 8 -5.08 -10.73 -3.14
CA VAL A 8 -5.43 -10.94 -1.72
C VAL A 8 -6.05 -9.68 -1.12
N LEU A 9 -5.47 -8.50 -1.37
CA LEU A 9 -6.03 -7.22 -0.88
C LEU A 9 -7.42 -6.93 -1.47
N LEU A 10 -7.65 -7.25 -2.74
CA LEU A 10 -8.96 -7.04 -3.37
C LEU A 10 -10.02 -7.99 -2.80
N ILE A 11 -9.67 -9.27 -2.60
CA ILE A 11 -10.57 -10.23 -1.95
C ILE A 11 -10.92 -9.76 -0.55
N ASP A 12 -9.92 -9.33 0.21
CA ASP A 12 -10.13 -8.82 1.56
C ASP A 12 -10.98 -7.54 1.56
N ALA A 13 -10.74 -6.63 0.61
CA ALA A 13 -11.56 -5.42 0.45
C ALA A 13 -13.03 -5.74 0.17
N VAL A 14 -13.31 -6.75 -0.66
CA VAL A 14 -14.68 -7.19 -0.93
C VAL A 14 -15.33 -7.76 0.33
N LEU A 15 -14.61 -8.58 1.09
CA LEU A 15 -15.11 -9.14 2.36
C LEU A 15 -15.38 -8.02 3.37
N LEU A 16 -14.45 -7.10 3.56
CA LEU A 16 -14.61 -5.96 4.46
C LEU A 16 -15.79 -5.07 4.05
N ALA A 17 -15.97 -4.84 2.74
CA ALA A 17 -17.09 -4.06 2.22
C ALA A 17 -18.43 -4.78 2.48
N ALA A 18 -18.51 -6.09 2.23
CA ALA A 18 -19.71 -6.87 2.47
C ALA A 18 -20.10 -6.86 3.95
N PHE A 19 -19.17 -7.11 4.86
CA PHE A 19 -19.42 -7.00 6.29
C PHE A 19 -19.73 -5.57 6.73
N GLY A 20 -19.03 -4.58 6.17
CA GLY A 20 -19.26 -3.18 6.46
C GLY A 20 -20.69 -2.75 6.12
N VAL A 21 -21.17 -3.12 4.93
CA VAL A 21 -22.56 -2.87 4.53
C VAL A 21 -23.53 -3.59 5.46
N LEU A 22 -23.27 -4.86 5.79
CA LEU A 22 -24.11 -5.64 6.68
C LEU A 22 -24.25 -4.93 8.05
N PHE A 23 -23.15 -4.48 8.65
CA PHE A 23 -23.19 -3.78 9.94
C PHE A 23 -23.83 -2.39 9.87
N VAL A 24 -23.69 -1.67 8.78
CA VAL A 24 -24.41 -0.40 8.56
C VAL A 24 -25.94 -0.65 8.51
N LEU A 25 -26.35 -1.81 7.99
CA LEU A 25 -27.76 -2.22 7.93
C LEU A 25 -28.29 -2.82 9.25
N THR A 26 -27.54 -2.76 10.36
CA THR A 26 -27.96 -3.25 11.68
C THR A 26 -29.36 -2.79 12.11
N PRO A 27 -29.84 -1.56 11.83
CA PRO A 27 -31.19 -1.15 12.18
C PRO A 27 -32.29 -1.91 11.45
N TRP A 28 -31.99 -2.60 10.38
CA TRP A 28 -32.97 -3.34 9.58
C TRP A 28 -33.17 -4.76 10.14
N LYS A 29 -33.98 -4.84 11.18
CA LYS A 29 -34.24 -6.08 11.92
C LYS A 29 -34.72 -7.23 11.02
N ALA A 30 -35.61 -6.96 10.06
CA ALA A 30 -36.13 -7.97 9.15
C ALA A 30 -35.03 -8.66 8.34
N LEU A 31 -33.96 -7.97 7.96
CA LEU A 31 -32.79 -8.55 7.27
C LEU A 31 -32.01 -9.46 8.20
N TYR A 32 -31.77 -9.00 9.44
CA TYR A 32 -31.02 -9.76 10.44
C TYR A 32 -31.76 -11.03 10.85
N ASP A 33 -33.08 -10.96 11.04
CA ASP A 33 -33.91 -12.10 11.35
C ASP A 33 -33.94 -13.12 10.20
N ALA A 34 -34.06 -12.64 8.95
CA ALA A 34 -34.03 -13.50 7.76
C ALA A 34 -32.69 -14.21 7.58
N LEU A 35 -31.57 -13.57 7.93
CA LEU A 35 -30.21 -14.13 7.85
C LEU A 35 -29.79 -14.84 9.14
N GLN A 36 -30.65 -14.91 10.15
CA GLN A 36 -30.39 -15.48 11.48
C GLN A 36 -29.10 -14.90 12.12
N LEU A 37 -28.86 -13.61 11.94
CA LEU A 37 -27.71 -12.91 12.48
C LEU A 37 -28.02 -12.36 13.88
N VAL A 38 -26.98 -12.31 14.72
CA VAL A 38 -27.07 -11.69 16.04
C VAL A 38 -27.15 -10.19 15.87
N THR A 39 -28.16 -9.56 16.48
CA THR A 39 -28.32 -8.11 16.52
C THR A 39 -27.30 -7.49 17.47
N VAL A 40 -26.71 -6.36 17.07
CA VAL A 40 -25.79 -5.58 17.91
C VAL A 40 -26.59 -4.46 18.57
N ASP A 41 -26.67 -4.50 19.89
CA ASP A 41 -27.29 -3.43 20.67
C ASP A 41 -26.23 -2.64 21.46
N PRO A 42 -26.26 -1.31 21.41
CA PRO A 42 -27.13 -0.46 20.59
C PRO A 42 -26.74 -0.44 19.10
N ALA A 43 -27.73 -0.31 18.21
CA ALA A 43 -27.54 -0.33 16.75
C ALA A 43 -26.46 0.67 16.25
N MET A 44 -26.31 1.80 16.94
CA MET A 44 -25.28 2.81 16.66
C MET A 44 -23.87 2.22 16.67
N VAL A 45 -23.58 1.28 17.56
CA VAL A 45 -22.25 0.63 17.64
C VAL A 45 -22.03 -0.24 16.40
N GLY A 46 -23.03 -0.99 15.97
CA GLY A 46 -22.99 -1.77 14.73
C GLY A 46 -22.73 -0.88 13.52
N GLN A 47 -23.47 0.23 13.40
CA GLN A 47 -23.28 1.18 12.30
C GLN A 47 -21.87 1.82 12.29
N ALA A 48 -21.38 2.28 13.45
CA ALA A 48 -20.05 2.85 13.57
C ALA A 48 -18.97 1.83 13.15
N PHE A 49 -19.13 0.57 13.57
CA PHE A 49 -18.24 -0.52 13.19
C PHE A 49 -18.32 -0.79 11.69
N GLY A 50 -19.52 -0.80 11.10
CA GLY A 50 -19.73 -0.94 9.67
C GLY A 50 -19.03 0.14 8.84
N ILE A 51 -19.13 1.41 9.29
CA ILE A 51 -18.43 2.53 8.65
C ILE A 51 -16.89 2.34 8.72
N ALA A 52 -16.38 1.88 9.86
CA ALA A 52 -14.95 1.60 10.01
C ALA A 52 -14.49 0.48 9.06
N LEU A 53 -15.28 -0.59 8.89
CA LEU A 53 -14.98 -1.66 7.94
C LEU A 53 -14.99 -1.16 6.49
N LEU A 54 -15.94 -0.29 6.11
CA LEU A 54 -15.98 0.32 4.79
C LEU A 54 -14.75 1.20 4.55
N GLY A 55 -14.30 1.95 5.55
CA GLY A 55 -13.05 2.70 5.48
C GLY A 55 -11.82 1.82 5.26
N LEU A 56 -11.75 0.68 5.96
CA LEU A 56 -10.69 -0.31 5.76
C LEU A 56 -10.77 -0.98 4.38
N ALA A 57 -11.97 -1.27 3.88
CA ALA A 57 -12.18 -1.77 2.53
C ALA A 57 -11.67 -0.78 1.48
N TRP A 58 -12.01 0.49 1.61
CA TRP A 58 -11.50 1.56 0.76
C TRP A 58 -9.97 1.64 0.79
N LEU A 59 -9.37 1.61 1.98
CA LEU A 59 -7.91 1.62 2.14
C LEU A 59 -7.26 0.42 1.46
N SER A 60 -7.85 -0.76 1.56
CA SER A 60 -7.36 -1.99 0.94
C SER A 60 -7.42 -1.91 -0.59
N VAL A 61 -8.51 -1.38 -1.15
CA VAL A 61 -8.63 -1.10 -2.60
C VAL A 61 -7.56 -0.11 -3.04
N HIS A 62 -7.45 1.01 -2.33
CA HIS A 62 -6.48 2.05 -2.67
C HIS A 62 -5.04 1.52 -2.64
N ALA A 63 -4.71 0.72 -1.63
CA ALA A 63 -3.40 0.08 -1.52
C ALA A 63 -3.14 -0.98 -2.61
N ALA A 64 -4.17 -1.64 -3.12
CA ALA A 64 -4.03 -2.61 -4.21
C ALA A 64 -3.57 -1.93 -5.52
N PHE A 65 -3.99 -0.69 -5.76
CA PHE A 65 -3.59 0.08 -6.94
C PHE A 65 -2.27 0.84 -6.73
N ASN A 66 -2.00 1.33 -5.52
CA ASN A 66 -0.78 2.06 -5.18
C ASN A 66 0.32 1.11 -4.69
N GLY A 67 1.29 0.82 -5.56
CA GLY A 67 2.34 -0.17 -5.33
C GLY A 67 3.18 0.04 -4.07
N ASP A 68 3.38 1.28 -3.64
CA ASP A 68 4.22 1.62 -2.47
C ASP A 68 3.52 1.30 -1.15
N LEU A 69 2.19 1.43 -1.11
CA LEU A 69 1.38 1.15 0.08
C LEU A 69 0.99 -0.34 0.20
N THR A 70 1.03 -1.08 -0.92
CA THR A 70 0.51 -2.46 -1.00
C THR A 70 1.10 -3.38 0.06
N ALA A 71 2.41 -3.36 0.27
CA ALA A 71 3.07 -4.27 1.21
C ALA A 71 2.80 -3.90 2.69
N GLY A 72 2.70 -2.59 2.99
CA GLY A 72 2.40 -2.09 4.33
C GLY A 72 0.97 -2.41 4.75
N VAL A 73 0.01 -2.05 3.90
CA VAL A 73 -1.41 -2.27 4.16
C VAL A 73 -1.76 -3.75 4.18
N ALA A 74 -1.25 -4.56 3.24
CA ALA A 74 -1.47 -6.01 3.24
C ALA A 74 -0.97 -6.68 4.52
N ARG A 75 0.13 -6.19 5.10
CA ARG A 75 0.62 -6.69 6.38
C ARG A 75 -0.29 -6.32 7.53
N ALA A 76 -0.74 -5.05 7.60
CA ALA A 76 -1.63 -4.58 8.65
C ALA A 76 -2.97 -5.31 8.61
N VAL A 77 -3.60 -5.36 7.44
CA VAL A 77 -4.87 -6.06 7.20
C VAL A 77 -4.72 -7.55 7.52
N GLY A 78 -3.62 -8.18 7.06
CA GLY A 78 -3.35 -9.58 7.36
C GLY A 78 -3.25 -9.87 8.87
N HIS A 79 -2.67 -8.97 9.68
CA HIS A 79 -2.64 -9.13 11.13
C HIS A 79 -4.05 -9.00 11.74
N VAL A 80 -4.84 -8.03 11.30
CA VAL A 80 -6.21 -7.85 11.77
C VAL A 80 -7.05 -9.09 11.47
N ASN A 81 -7.00 -9.59 10.24
CA ASN A 81 -7.75 -10.78 9.82
C ASN A 81 -7.34 -12.03 10.60
N TRP A 82 -6.02 -12.23 10.77
CA TRP A 82 -5.52 -13.36 11.54
C TRP A 82 -5.97 -13.31 13.01
N LEU A 83 -5.84 -12.14 13.65
CA LEU A 83 -6.27 -11.94 15.03
C LEU A 83 -7.79 -12.13 15.17
N THR A 84 -8.58 -11.56 14.25
CA THR A 84 -10.04 -11.71 14.23
C THR A 84 -10.43 -13.17 14.07
N GLY A 85 -9.79 -13.89 13.16
CA GLY A 85 -10.02 -15.32 12.95
C GLY A 85 -9.72 -16.14 14.21
N VAL A 86 -8.60 -15.86 14.90
CA VAL A 86 -8.26 -16.53 16.17
C VAL A 86 -9.31 -16.24 17.24
N VAL A 87 -9.63 -14.96 17.47
CA VAL A 87 -10.63 -14.56 18.48
C VAL A 87 -11.97 -15.23 18.19
N MET A 88 -12.42 -15.20 16.94
CA MET A 88 -13.67 -15.81 16.52
C MET A 88 -13.71 -17.33 16.78
N LEU A 89 -12.64 -18.04 16.43
CA LEU A 89 -12.55 -19.47 16.68
C LEU A 89 -12.46 -19.80 18.19
N VAL A 90 -11.73 -19.00 18.97
CA VAL A 90 -11.68 -19.18 20.44
C VAL A 90 -13.08 -19.01 21.05
N TRP A 91 -13.83 -17.97 20.68
CA TRP A 91 -15.20 -17.77 21.17
C TRP A 91 -16.13 -18.90 20.77
N LEU A 92 -16.07 -19.38 19.54
CA LEU A 92 -16.95 -20.43 19.04
C LEU A 92 -16.61 -21.83 19.60
N LEU A 93 -15.33 -22.16 19.74
CA LEU A 93 -14.89 -23.50 20.09
C LEU A 93 -14.62 -23.66 21.60
N ALA A 94 -13.96 -22.67 22.23
CA ALA A 94 -13.59 -22.75 23.65
C ALA A 94 -14.70 -22.23 24.58
N VAL A 95 -15.25 -21.04 24.25
CA VAL A 95 -16.27 -20.41 25.10
C VAL A 95 -17.68 -20.93 24.81
N ARG A 96 -17.90 -21.49 23.60
CA ARG A 96 -19.19 -21.96 23.10
C ARG A 96 -20.31 -20.90 23.20
N SER A 97 -19.96 -19.67 23.00
CA SER A 97 -20.86 -18.52 22.97
C SER A 97 -20.59 -17.71 21.69
N PRO A 98 -21.59 -17.16 21.02
CA PRO A 98 -23.03 -17.25 21.29
C PRO A 98 -23.62 -18.62 20.90
N GLN A 99 -24.82 -18.91 21.45
CA GLN A 99 -25.58 -20.12 21.07
C GLN A 99 -26.20 -19.91 19.70
N LEU A 100 -25.48 -20.25 18.65
CA LEU A 100 -25.91 -20.19 17.26
C LEU A 100 -26.62 -21.48 16.86
N SER A 101 -27.50 -21.41 15.86
CA SER A 101 -28.00 -22.62 15.20
C SER A 101 -26.84 -23.42 14.63
N SER A 102 -26.98 -24.73 14.44
CA SER A 102 -25.92 -25.59 13.90
C SER A 102 -25.38 -25.06 12.56
N PHE A 103 -26.24 -24.51 11.73
CA PHE A 103 -25.85 -23.88 10.48
C PHE A 103 -25.03 -22.59 10.72
N GLY A 104 -25.50 -21.71 11.61
CA GLY A 104 -24.78 -20.48 11.97
C GLY A 104 -23.41 -20.77 12.58
N GLN A 105 -23.30 -21.79 13.43
CA GLN A 105 -22.02 -22.22 13.99
C GLN A 105 -21.06 -22.72 12.91
N PHE A 106 -21.53 -23.56 11.98
CA PHE A 106 -20.72 -24.06 10.86
C PHE A 106 -20.21 -22.91 9.99
N VAL A 107 -21.11 -21.99 9.57
CA VAL A 107 -20.72 -20.85 8.74
C VAL A 107 -19.72 -19.96 9.46
N SER A 108 -19.90 -19.70 10.76
CA SER A 108 -19.01 -18.88 11.56
C SER A 108 -17.62 -19.52 11.74
N VAL A 109 -17.55 -20.84 11.95
CA VAL A 109 -16.26 -21.57 12.03
C VAL A 109 -15.53 -21.50 10.68
N VAL A 110 -16.24 -21.71 9.57
CA VAL A 110 -15.65 -21.60 8.23
C VAL A 110 -15.15 -20.17 7.98
N ALA A 111 -15.95 -19.16 8.31
CA ALA A 111 -15.55 -17.76 8.17
C ALA A 111 -14.30 -17.43 8.99
N GLY A 112 -14.24 -17.85 10.25
CA GLY A 112 -13.07 -17.68 11.11
C GLY A 112 -11.82 -18.37 10.56
N ALA A 113 -11.96 -19.60 10.06
CA ALA A 113 -10.87 -20.32 9.44
C ALA A 113 -10.37 -19.65 8.15
N VAL A 114 -11.27 -19.15 7.30
CA VAL A 114 -10.93 -18.42 6.08
C VAL A 114 -10.17 -17.14 6.43
N LEU A 115 -10.65 -16.36 7.39
CA LEU A 115 -9.97 -15.14 7.86
C LEU A 115 -8.56 -15.44 8.38
N LEU A 116 -8.40 -16.54 9.11
CA LEU A 116 -7.10 -16.98 9.64
C LEU A 116 -6.13 -17.32 8.49
N VAL A 117 -6.59 -18.09 7.51
CA VAL A 117 -5.77 -18.49 6.35
C VAL A 117 -5.39 -17.27 5.50
N ILE A 118 -6.35 -16.41 5.16
CA ILE A 118 -6.12 -15.20 4.36
C ILE A 118 -5.19 -14.24 5.12
N GLY A 119 -5.44 -14.02 6.41
CA GLY A 119 -4.65 -13.15 7.25
C GLY A 119 -3.20 -13.61 7.36
N PHE A 120 -2.98 -14.87 7.70
CA PHE A 120 -1.64 -15.46 7.83
C PHE A 120 -0.91 -15.51 6.48
N GLY A 121 -1.60 -15.90 5.41
CA GLY A 121 -1.08 -15.89 4.05
C GLY A 121 -0.68 -14.49 3.60
N GLY A 122 -1.50 -13.48 3.87
CA GLY A 122 -1.23 -12.07 3.57
C GLY A 122 0.02 -11.54 4.28
N VAL A 123 0.17 -11.84 5.58
CA VAL A 123 1.35 -11.44 6.36
C VAL A 123 2.62 -12.08 5.80
N ARG A 124 2.59 -13.39 5.52
CA ARG A 124 3.73 -14.12 4.94
C ARG A 124 4.13 -13.57 3.58
N LEU A 125 3.14 -13.33 2.73
CA LEU A 125 3.35 -12.81 1.38
C LEU A 125 3.91 -11.38 1.39
N ALA A 126 3.36 -10.50 2.22
CA ALA A 126 3.86 -9.13 2.42
C ALA A 126 5.30 -9.11 2.94
N ALA A 127 5.65 -10.00 3.88
CA ALA A 127 7.02 -10.14 4.38
C ALA A 127 7.99 -10.59 3.28
N ALA A 128 7.57 -11.54 2.42
CA ALA A 128 8.39 -12.03 1.32
C ALA A 128 8.66 -10.94 0.26
N VAL A 129 7.66 -10.14 -0.10
CA VAL A 129 7.78 -9.01 -1.02
C VAL A 129 8.76 -7.98 -0.47
N ARG A 130 8.60 -7.58 0.78
CA ARG A 130 9.47 -6.58 1.44
C ARG A 130 10.93 -7.04 1.55
N ARG A 131 11.18 -8.33 1.79
CA ARG A 131 12.55 -8.87 1.79
C ARG A 131 13.20 -8.77 0.42
N ARG A 132 12.45 -8.99 -0.66
CA ARG A 132 12.96 -8.87 -2.04
C ARG A 132 13.24 -7.42 -2.41
N GLU A 133 12.37 -6.49 -2.04
CA GLU A 133 12.56 -5.06 -2.27
C GLU A 133 13.82 -4.55 -1.56
N LYS A 134 14.03 -4.92 -0.29
CA LYS A 134 15.26 -4.58 0.44
C LYS A 134 16.50 -5.15 -0.22
N LYS A 135 16.46 -6.39 -0.73
CA LYS A 135 17.59 -7.00 -1.44
C LYS A 135 17.89 -6.28 -2.75
N ALA A 136 16.87 -5.89 -3.50
CA ALA A 136 17.02 -5.12 -4.73
C ALA A 136 17.65 -3.75 -4.46
N GLN A 137 17.13 -3.00 -3.48
CA GLN A 137 17.70 -1.72 -3.08
C GLN A 137 19.17 -1.82 -2.61
N ALA A 138 19.49 -2.87 -1.86
CA ALA A 138 20.87 -3.10 -1.42
C ALA A 138 21.79 -3.47 -2.60
N ALA A 139 21.30 -4.17 -3.61
CA ALA A 139 22.06 -4.49 -4.82
C ALA A 139 22.31 -3.23 -5.67
N ASP A 140 21.28 -2.38 -5.82
CA ASP A 140 21.38 -1.12 -6.55
C ASP A 140 22.34 -0.14 -5.86
N ALA A 141 22.29 -0.03 -4.53
CA ALA A 141 23.21 0.79 -3.76
C ALA A 141 24.66 0.31 -3.90
N ARG A 142 24.90 -1.01 -3.90
CA ARG A 142 26.22 -1.57 -4.14
C ARG A 142 26.71 -1.33 -5.58
N GLY A 143 25.80 -1.42 -6.55
CA GLY A 143 26.10 -1.11 -7.96
C GLY A 143 26.48 0.35 -8.16
N ALA A 144 25.74 1.26 -7.54
CA ALA A 144 26.04 2.70 -7.57
C ALA A 144 27.38 3.02 -6.90
N SER A 145 27.67 2.43 -5.75
CA SER A 145 28.95 2.59 -5.06
C SER A 145 30.14 2.07 -5.89
N LYS A 146 29.98 0.92 -6.57
CA LYS A 146 31.02 0.39 -7.46
C LYS A 146 31.25 1.29 -8.68
N ARG A 147 30.18 1.87 -9.26
CA ARG A 147 30.31 2.83 -10.37
C ARG A 147 31.01 4.11 -9.94
N ALA A 148 30.69 4.62 -8.75
CA ALA A 148 31.34 5.81 -8.20
C ALA A 148 32.82 5.57 -7.85
N ALA A 149 33.19 4.33 -7.52
CA ALA A 149 34.57 3.93 -7.20
C ALA A 149 35.40 3.56 -8.45
N GLN A 150 34.81 3.45 -9.65
CA GLN A 150 35.61 3.31 -10.88
C GLN A 150 36.24 4.67 -11.19
N PRO A 151 37.61 4.73 -11.26
CA PRO A 151 38.27 5.94 -11.69
C PRO A 151 37.74 6.29 -13.08
N VAL A 152 37.26 7.53 -13.22
CA VAL A 152 36.99 8.09 -14.54
C VAL A 152 38.26 7.98 -15.32
N MET A 153 38.30 7.04 -16.24
CA MET A 153 39.41 6.93 -17.19
C MET A 153 39.32 8.20 -18.02
N GLU A 154 40.08 9.21 -17.61
CA GLU A 154 40.24 10.45 -18.38
C GLU A 154 40.70 9.99 -19.78
N PRO A 155 39.93 10.33 -20.85
CA PRO A 155 40.37 9.96 -22.18
C PRO A 155 41.81 10.52 -22.36
N PRO A 156 42.72 9.74 -22.91
CA PRO A 156 44.10 10.19 -23.09
C PRO A 156 44.07 11.54 -23.80
N ALA A 157 44.77 12.51 -23.26
CA ALA A 157 44.90 13.85 -23.82
C ALA A 157 45.62 13.78 -25.17
N ALA A 158 44.93 13.16 -26.15
CA ALA A 158 45.38 13.11 -27.52
C ALA A 158 44.74 14.29 -28.27
N ALA A 159 45.61 15.16 -28.69
CA ALA A 159 45.35 16.26 -29.60
C ALA A 159 44.68 17.50 -29.02
N ARG A 160 45.36 18.17 -28.14
CA ARG A 160 45.28 19.62 -28.10
C ARG A 160 45.94 20.12 -29.37
N ILE A 161 45.21 20.19 -30.47
CA ILE A 161 45.57 20.93 -31.65
C ILE A 161 45.52 22.40 -31.24
N GLU A 162 46.65 23.03 -31.02
CA GLU A 162 46.76 24.47 -30.87
C GLU A 162 46.31 25.09 -32.21
N PRO A 163 45.23 25.92 -32.25
CA PRO A 163 45.01 26.74 -33.42
C PRO A 163 46.04 27.85 -33.38
N GLY A 164 46.91 27.84 -34.40
CA GLY A 164 47.96 28.81 -34.60
C GLY A 164 47.48 30.27 -34.45
N VAL A 165 48.28 31.00 -33.74
CA VAL A 165 48.23 32.43 -33.58
C VAL A 165 48.39 33.09 -34.93
N SER A 166 47.28 33.61 -35.50
CA SER A 166 47.36 34.65 -36.53
C SER A 166 47.02 35.96 -35.87
N ARG A 167 48.11 36.69 -35.50
CA ARG A 167 48.04 38.11 -35.22
C ARG A 167 47.64 38.83 -36.49
N VAL A 168 46.48 39.51 -36.49
CA VAL A 168 46.27 40.66 -37.33
C VAL A 168 45.86 41.81 -36.42
N SER A 169 46.83 42.72 -36.31
CA SER A 169 46.70 44.05 -35.76
C SER A 169 45.79 44.93 -36.62
N THR A 170 44.83 45.58 -36.03
CA THR A 170 44.48 46.98 -36.33
C THR A 170 43.52 47.53 -35.27
N ALA A 171 43.99 48.54 -34.58
CA ALA A 171 43.18 49.46 -33.78
C ALA A 171 42.65 50.61 -34.68
N PRO A 172 42.01 51.70 -34.20
CA PRO A 172 41.07 51.86 -33.12
C PRO A 172 39.79 52.66 -33.58
N GLY A 173 38.79 52.70 -32.75
CA GLY A 173 37.65 53.65 -32.99
C GLY A 173 36.55 53.51 -31.96
N ALA A 174 36.62 54.35 -30.94
CA ALA A 174 35.47 54.68 -30.11
C ALA A 174 34.62 55.74 -30.84
N PRO A 175 33.47 56.27 -30.34
CA PRO A 175 32.75 55.99 -29.08
C PRO A 175 31.19 56.05 -29.18
N ALA A 176 30.60 55.99 -28.02
CA ALA A 176 29.35 56.71 -27.59
C ALA A 176 27.99 55.95 -27.80
N ALA A 177 27.37 55.74 -26.76
CA ALA A 177 26.36 56.48 -26.03
C ALA A 177 24.97 55.85 -26.00
N ALA A 178 24.52 55.77 -24.80
CA ALA A 178 23.21 56.13 -24.25
C ALA A 178 22.05 55.21 -24.49
N SER A 179 21.43 54.81 -23.48
CA SER A 179 20.44 55.41 -22.63
C SER A 179 19.23 54.54 -22.38
N ALA A 180 18.99 54.34 -21.13
CA ALA A 180 17.71 54.51 -20.40
C ALA A 180 16.56 53.53 -20.65
N ALA A 181 16.28 52.78 -19.61
CA ALA A 181 15.20 53.04 -18.63
C ALA A 181 13.78 52.65 -19.02
N ARG A 182 13.17 51.88 -18.18
CA ARG A 182 11.87 52.00 -17.50
C ARG A 182 11.24 50.61 -17.33
N ALA A 183 11.15 50.04 -16.10
CA ALA A 183 10.16 50.34 -15.06
C ALA A 183 8.74 49.81 -15.40
N ALA A 184 8.37 48.95 -14.54
CA ALA A 184 7.13 48.33 -14.16
C ALA A 184 5.82 49.15 -14.37
N PRO A 185 4.65 48.59 -14.12
CA PRO A 185 4.22 47.97 -12.86
C PRO A 185 3.89 46.50 -12.95
#